data_4a2fc0d56eeb3fd25048337514d8e94c
#
_entry.id   4a2fc0d56eeb3fd25048337514d8e94c
#
_cell.length_a   1.000
_cell.length_b   1.000
_cell.length_c   1.000
_cell.angle_alpha   90.00
_cell.angle_beta   90.00
_cell.angle_gamma   90.00
#
_symmetry.space_group_name_H-M   'P 1'
#
loop_
_entity.id
_entity.type
_entity.pdbx_description
1 polymer ?
#
loop_
_entity_poly.entity_id
_entity_poly.type
_entity_poly.pdbx_seq_one_letter_code
_entity_poly.pdbx_strand_id
1 'polypeptide(L)'
;SHPAIKAASPQAPVNDWFIGDDWHHNGAFFLAHMFNWMSRNGRKRPEPTKKFARATFDYGTPDGYEFYRRIRTLSEIDKKYLKGDVPFWLETIRHGTYDEFWKSRNIRPHLNNVNAAVMTVGGWFDAENLFGALETYKSIEARNPETVNTLVMGPWRHGGWARGEGSFFGDIPFNAKTSEFYREKIEFPFFQRHLKNKGDAKHPEAWVFEMGTNQWRRYAKWPPKAARSKSLYFHAGERLAFDPPARNGDKNGDRGDYDQYFSDPNKPVPYMNGILAGMKAEYMIADQRFASRRPDVLVYQTEELEEDVTLVGPIEVDLTVSTSGTDSDWVVKLIDVYPDDYPDPAKNPTQVRMGGYQQLVRGDVIRGKFRKSMEKPEPFEPNTPSRVRFTMPDTYHCFRSGHRIMVQVQSSWFPLVDRNPQKFCDIFRAVESDYQAATQRVYRSKTKLSRLKVMVLP
;
A
#
# COMPACT_ATOMS: atom_id res chain seq x y z
N SER A 1 -15.15 15.22 21.00
CA SER A 1 -14.31 14.66 22.10
C SER A 1 -14.71 15.19 23.47
N HIS A 2 -14.38 14.46 24.55
CA HIS A 2 -14.68 14.91 25.92
C HIS A 2 -13.88 16.19 26.26
N PRO A 3 -14.45 17.21 26.92
CA PRO A 3 -13.77 18.50 27.16
C PRO A 3 -12.47 18.43 27.97
N ALA A 4 -12.31 17.38 28.77
CA ALA A 4 -11.08 17.15 29.55
C ALA A 4 -9.89 16.73 28.65
N ILE A 5 -10.12 16.23 27.43
CA ILE A 5 -9.06 15.86 26.48
C ILE A 5 -8.59 17.15 25.79
N LYS A 6 -7.37 17.59 26.10
CA LYS A 6 -6.77 18.80 25.53
C LYS A 6 -5.90 18.50 24.31
N ALA A 7 -5.25 17.35 24.30
CA ALA A 7 -4.43 16.91 23.19
C ALA A 7 -4.52 15.40 23.03
N ALA A 8 -4.43 14.92 21.79
CA ALA A 8 -4.40 13.50 21.44
C ALA A 8 -3.41 13.25 20.29
N SER A 9 -2.74 12.11 20.31
CA SER A 9 -1.88 11.69 19.22
C SER A 9 -2.26 10.27 18.77
N PRO A 10 -3.21 10.13 17.84
CA PRO A 10 -3.44 8.86 17.15
C PRO A 10 -2.18 8.47 16.37
N GLN A 11 -1.60 7.32 16.69
CA GLN A 11 -0.38 6.82 16.06
C GLN A 11 -0.69 5.51 15.38
N ALA A 12 -0.54 5.45 14.04
CA ALA A 12 -1.01 4.37 13.20
C ALA A 12 -2.47 3.95 13.52
N PRO A 13 -3.41 4.88 13.52
CA PRO A 13 -4.80 4.53 13.81
C PRO A 13 -5.37 3.66 12.69
N VAL A 14 -6.11 2.62 13.05
CA VAL A 14 -6.96 1.87 12.13
C VAL A 14 -8.17 2.72 11.75
N ASN A 15 -8.58 2.70 10.49
CA ASN A 15 -9.64 3.54 9.98
C ASN A 15 -10.73 2.75 9.26
N ASP A 16 -10.35 1.92 8.28
CA ASP A 16 -11.28 1.11 7.50
C ASP A 16 -10.62 -0.21 7.05
N TRP A 17 -11.03 -1.31 7.64
CA TRP A 17 -10.46 -2.63 7.43
C TRP A 17 -10.80 -3.29 6.09
N PHE A 18 -11.73 -2.73 5.32
CA PHE A 18 -12.07 -3.27 4.00
C PHE A 18 -11.43 -2.51 2.84
N ILE A 19 -11.08 -1.25 3.08
CA ILE A 19 -10.59 -0.36 2.03
C ILE A 19 -9.06 -0.27 2.02
N GLY A 20 -8.38 -0.18 3.19
CA GLY A 20 -6.96 0.11 3.14
C GLY A 20 -6.15 -0.15 4.40
N ASP A 21 -6.76 -0.67 5.48
CA ASP A 21 -6.04 -1.07 6.68
C ASP A 21 -6.01 -2.60 6.81
N ASP A 22 -5.16 -3.13 7.64
CA ASP A 22 -4.86 -4.50 8.05
C ASP A 22 -5.46 -5.68 7.25
N TRP A 23 -6.80 -5.68 7.02
CA TRP A 23 -7.54 -6.86 6.53
C TRP A 23 -7.64 -6.94 5.02
N HIS A 24 -8.00 -5.84 4.39
CA HIS A 24 -8.19 -5.77 2.94
C HIS A 24 -7.68 -4.45 2.40
N HIS A 25 -7.21 -4.50 1.17
CA HIS A 25 -7.00 -3.31 0.35
C HIS A 25 -7.94 -3.38 -0.86
N ASN A 26 -8.87 -2.44 -0.93
CA ASN A 26 -9.89 -2.37 -1.97
C ASN A 26 -10.55 -3.75 -2.24
N GLY A 27 -10.92 -4.45 -1.15
CA GLY A 27 -11.57 -5.76 -1.16
C GLY A 27 -10.66 -6.97 -1.42
N ALA A 28 -9.36 -6.78 -1.64
CA ALA A 28 -8.39 -7.87 -1.71
C ALA A 28 -7.86 -8.21 -0.30
N PHE A 29 -7.91 -9.48 0.08
CA PHE A 29 -7.62 -9.91 1.45
C PHE A 29 -6.13 -10.01 1.74
N PHE A 30 -5.64 -9.37 2.81
CA PHE A 30 -4.23 -9.38 3.24
C PHE A 30 -3.91 -10.66 4.04
N LEU A 31 -3.68 -11.74 3.31
CA LEU A 31 -3.62 -13.09 3.84
C LEU A 31 -2.50 -13.31 4.86
N ALA A 32 -1.24 -13.05 4.48
CA ALA A 32 -0.11 -13.39 5.35
C ALA A 32 -0.10 -12.57 6.64
N HIS A 33 -0.48 -11.29 6.55
CA HIS A 33 -0.60 -10.42 7.71
C HIS A 33 -1.68 -10.91 8.66
N MET A 34 -2.90 -11.09 8.16
CA MET A 34 -4.05 -11.47 8.96
C MET A 34 -3.95 -12.85 9.55
N PHE A 35 -3.49 -13.83 8.78
CA PHE A 35 -3.26 -15.17 9.31
C PHE A 35 -2.23 -15.16 10.45
N ASN A 36 -1.10 -14.47 10.25
CA ASN A 36 -0.05 -14.36 11.25
C ASN A 36 -0.54 -13.68 12.54
N TRP A 37 -1.32 -12.59 12.40
CA TRP A 37 -1.87 -11.86 13.54
C TRP A 37 -2.93 -12.70 14.27
N MET A 38 -3.89 -13.27 13.54
CA MET A 38 -4.99 -14.05 14.09
C MET A 38 -4.55 -15.33 14.77
N SER A 39 -3.64 -16.09 14.17
CA SER A 39 -3.13 -17.33 14.76
C SER A 39 -2.44 -17.11 16.11
N ARG A 40 -1.95 -15.89 16.36
CA ARG A 40 -1.23 -15.51 17.61
C ARG A 40 -2.09 -14.74 18.60
N ASN A 41 -2.90 -13.80 18.14
CA ASN A 41 -3.60 -12.83 18.97
C ASN A 41 -5.12 -13.04 18.99
N GLY A 42 -5.71 -13.66 17.97
CA GLY A 42 -7.15 -13.85 17.82
C GLY A 42 -7.74 -15.02 18.62
N ARG A 43 -6.91 -15.81 19.29
CA ARG A 43 -7.38 -16.98 20.07
C ARG A 43 -8.11 -16.55 21.33
N LYS A 44 -9.08 -17.36 21.73
CA LYS A 44 -9.81 -17.18 23.00
C LYS A 44 -8.83 -17.17 24.18
N ARG A 45 -9.07 -16.29 25.12
CA ARG A 45 -8.35 -16.22 26.41
C ARG A 45 -9.36 -16.58 27.51
N PRO A 46 -9.30 -17.81 28.07
CA PRO A 46 -10.29 -18.25 29.05
C PRO A 46 -10.22 -17.46 30.37
N GLU A 47 -9.01 -17.01 30.75
CA GLU A 47 -8.76 -16.32 32.00
C GLU A 47 -7.90 -15.07 31.82
N PRO A 48 -8.10 -14.01 32.62
CA PRO A 48 -7.17 -12.89 32.69
C PRO A 48 -5.77 -13.38 33.06
N THR A 49 -4.76 -12.89 32.37
CA THR A 49 -3.38 -13.28 32.63
C THR A 49 -2.49 -12.07 32.88
N LYS A 50 -1.57 -12.19 33.87
CA LYS A 50 -0.52 -11.21 34.13
C LYS A 50 0.69 -11.39 33.20
N LYS A 51 0.83 -12.57 32.57
CA LYS A 51 1.90 -12.89 31.61
C LYS A 51 1.29 -13.05 30.25
N PHE A 52 1.59 -12.14 29.36
CA PHE A 52 1.21 -12.24 27.95
C PHE A 52 2.19 -13.14 27.23
N ALA A 53 1.85 -14.41 27.11
CA ALA A 53 2.57 -15.31 26.20
C ALA A 53 1.91 -15.20 24.81
N ARG A 54 2.60 -14.60 23.84
CA ARG A 54 2.18 -14.67 22.45
C ARG A 54 2.24 -16.13 22.02
N ALA A 55 1.11 -16.67 21.56
CA ALA A 55 1.13 -17.97 20.90
C ALA A 55 2.06 -17.86 19.68
N THR A 56 2.94 -18.83 19.51
CA THR A 56 3.73 -18.97 18.29
C THR A 56 2.97 -19.89 17.36
N PHE A 57 2.91 -19.55 16.08
CA PHE A 57 2.38 -20.43 15.05
C PHE A 57 3.58 -21.10 14.35
N ASP A 58 3.59 -22.42 14.33
CA ASP A 58 4.58 -23.19 13.58
C ASP A 58 4.09 -23.39 12.16
N TYR A 59 4.76 -22.78 11.20
CA TYR A 59 4.49 -22.92 9.77
C TYR A 59 4.97 -24.27 9.21
N GLY A 60 5.81 -25.01 9.94
CA GLY A 60 6.45 -26.24 9.46
C GLY A 60 7.44 -26.05 8.30
N THR A 61 7.69 -24.80 7.92
CA THR A 61 8.63 -24.38 6.87
C THR A 61 9.02 -22.92 7.06
N PRO A 62 10.27 -22.53 6.71
CA PRO A 62 10.66 -21.13 6.68
C PRO A 62 10.06 -20.37 5.48
N ASP A 63 9.53 -21.11 4.49
CA ASP A 63 9.01 -20.58 3.23
C ASP A 63 7.48 -20.34 3.31
N GLY A 64 7.09 -19.09 3.59
CA GLY A 64 5.69 -18.69 3.66
C GLY A 64 4.99 -18.76 2.31
N TYR A 65 5.69 -18.50 1.20
CA TYR A 65 5.09 -18.65 -0.12
C TYR A 65 4.60 -20.09 -0.33
N GLU A 66 5.44 -21.08 -0.06
CA GLU A 66 5.07 -22.49 -0.16
C GLU A 66 4.03 -22.91 0.89
N PHE A 67 4.12 -22.38 2.12
CA PHE A 67 3.11 -22.63 3.14
C PHE A 67 1.71 -22.23 2.67
N TYR A 68 1.53 -20.97 2.29
CA TYR A 68 0.22 -20.46 1.85
C TYR A 68 -0.24 -21.07 0.53
N ARG A 69 0.66 -21.40 -0.38
CA ARG A 69 0.33 -22.11 -1.62
C ARG A 69 -0.23 -23.50 -1.36
N ARG A 70 0.33 -24.24 -0.37
CA ARG A 70 -0.15 -25.58 0.03
C ARG A 70 -1.49 -25.57 0.76
N ILE A 71 -1.91 -24.45 1.34
CA ILE A 71 -3.25 -24.30 1.92
C ILE A 71 -4.32 -24.42 0.84
N ARG A 72 -4.01 -24.00 -0.39
CA ARG A 72 -4.85 -24.01 -1.58
C ARG A 72 -5.99 -23.00 -1.54
N THR A 73 -6.92 -23.08 -0.56
CA THR A 73 -8.09 -22.19 -0.48
C THR A 73 -8.23 -21.59 0.91
N LEU A 74 -8.85 -20.39 1.02
CA LEU A 74 -9.06 -19.73 2.30
C LEU A 74 -10.01 -20.53 3.21
N SER A 75 -10.95 -21.28 2.62
CA SER A 75 -11.89 -22.14 3.34
C SER A 75 -11.22 -23.26 4.15
N GLU A 76 -10.00 -23.66 3.78
CA GLU A 76 -9.22 -24.70 4.46
C GLU A 76 -8.44 -24.17 5.68
N ILE A 77 -8.26 -22.87 5.81
CA ILE A 77 -7.44 -22.26 6.87
C ILE A 77 -7.98 -22.62 8.25
N ASP A 78 -9.28 -22.41 8.47
CA ASP A 78 -9.88 -22.70 9.78
C ASP A 78 -9.83 -24.19 10.10
N LYS A 79 -10.21 -25.03 9.15
CA LYS A 79 -10.24 -26.49 9.33
C LYS A 79 -8.88 -27.06 9.69
N LYS A 80 -7.80 -26.61 9.02
CA LYS A 80 -6.45 -27.16 9.19
C LYS A 80 -5.68 -26.56 10.35
N TYR A 81 -5.80 -25.23 10.54
CA TYR A 81 -4.88 -24.49 11.39
C TYR A 81 -5.51 -23.75 12.56
N LEU A 82 -6.69 -23.13 12.38
CA LEU A 82 -7.31 -22.34 13.43
C LEU A 82 -8.33 -23.14 14.25
N LYS A 83 -8.94 -24.18 13.66
CA LYS A 83 -9.80 -25.19 14.34
C LYS A 83 -10.92 -24.60 15.18
N GLY A 84 -11.52 -23.49 14.74
CA GLY A 84 -12.57 -22.80 15.46
C GLY A 84 -12.12 -21.96 16.67
N ASP A 85 -10.81 -21.91 16.96
CA ASP A 85 -10.27 -21.20 18.13
C ASP A 85 -10.18 -19.68 17.94
N VAL A 86 -10.44 -19.18 16.72
CA VAL A 86 -10.35 -17.77 16.36
C VAL A 86 -11.71 -17.26 15.90
N PRO A 87 -12.60 -16.84 16.82
CA PRO A 87 -13.97 -16.43 16.49
C PRO A 87 -14.03 -15.32 15.45
N PHE A 88 -13.10 -14.34 15.50
CA PHE A 88 -13.10 -13.22 14.58
C PHE A 88 -12.70 -13.64 13.15
N TRP A 89 -11.91 -14.68 12.97
CA TRP A 89 -11.69 -15.29 11.65
C TRP A 89 -13.01 -15.81 11.06
N LEU A 90 -13.79 -16.53 11.88
CA LEU A 90 -15.10 -17.08 11.47
C LEU A 90 -16.09 -15.97 11.13
N GLU A 91 -16.03 -14.83 11.81
CA GLU A 91 -16.82 -13.64 11.45
C GLU A 91 -16.35 -13.08 10.11
N THR A 92 -15.05 -12.83 9.94
CA THR A 92 -14.47 -12.24 8.72
C THR A 92 -14.87 -13.01 7.46
N ILE A 93 -14.79 -14.35 7.48
CA ILE A 93 -15.10 -15.17 6.29
C ILE A 93 -16.60 -15.20 5.91
N ARG A 94 -17.48 -14.64 6.74
CA ARG A 94 -18.91 -14.48 6.43
C ARG A 94 -19.22 -13.18 5.71
N HIS A 95 -18.28 -12.24 5.72
CA HIS A 95 -18.46 -10.86 5.25
C HIS A 95 -17.51 -10.54 4.10
N GLY A 96 -17.71 -11.22 2.96
CA GLY A 96 -16.86 -11.09 1.76
C GLY A 96 -17.12 -9.83 0.91
N THR A 97 -18.00 -8.93 1.34
CA THR A 97 -18.30 -7.63 0.70
C THR A 97 -18.32 -6.53 1.74
N TYR A 98 -18.30 -5.26 1.32
CA TYR A 98 -18.35 -4.11 2.22
C TYR A 98 -19.77 -3.91 2.76
N ASP A 99 -20.19 -4.80 3.62
CA ASP A 99 -21.49 -4.79 4.29
C ASP A 99 -21.47 -4.04 5.64
N GLU A 100 -22.57 -4.14 6.41
CA GLU A 100 -22.69 -3.45 7.68
C GLU A 100 -21.65 -3.89 8.72
N PHE A 101 -21.14 -5.13 8.63
CA PHE A 101 -20.06 -5.60 9.50
C PHE A 101 -18.79 -4.74 9.35
N TRP A 102 -18.40 -4.43 8.13
CA TRP A 102 -17.22 -3.57 7.85
C TRP A 102 -17.54 -2.10 8.05
N LYS A 103 -18.71 -1.63 7.58
CA LYS A 103 -19.14 -0.23 7.70
C LYS A 103 -19.20 0.26 9.13
N SER A 104 -19.73 -0.57 10.05
CA SER A 104 -19.81 -0.22 11.48
C SER A 104 -18.43 -0.09 12.15
N ARG A 105 -17.38 -0.59 11.52
CA ARG A 105 -15.98 -0.48 11.96
C ARG A 105 -15.19 0.64 11.29
N ASN A 106 -15.80 1.34 10.34
CA ASN A 106 -15.20 2.51 9.70
C ASN A 106 -15.36 3.73 10.61
N ILE A 107 -14.26 4.25 11.14
CA ILE A 107 -14.29 5.38 12.07
C ILE A 107 -14.43 6.75 11.39
N ARG A 108 -14.14 6.86 10.09
CA ARG A 108 -14.13 8.14 9.36
C ARG A 108 -15.41 8.95 9.49
N PRO A 109 -16.62 8.38 9.35
CA PRO A 109 -17.87 9.13 9.52
C PRO A 109 -18.08 9.71 10.91
N HIS A 110 -17.38 9.14 11.91
CA HIS A 110 -17.54 9.49 13.33
C HIS A 110 -16.50 10.50 13.85
N LEU A 111 -15.54 10.89 13.02
CA LEU A 111 -14.49 11.88 13.35
C LEU A 111 -15.03 13.32 13.22
N ASN A 112 -16.12 13.61 13.94
CA ASN A 112 -16.73 14.92 14.08
C ASN A 112 -16.69 15.37 15.55
N ASN A 113 -16.89 16.67 15.82
CA ASN A 113 -16.82 17.25 17.18
C ASN A 113 -15.48 16.96 17.88
N VAL A 114 -14.38 17.02 17.13
CA VAL A 114 -13.02 16.89 17.66
C VAL A 114 -12.58 18.26 18.14
N ASN A 115 -12.52 18.46 19.47
CA ASN A 115 -12.17 19.74 20.09
C ASN A 115 -10.75 19.75 20.70
N ALA A 116 -10.13 18.58 20.83
CA ALA A 116 -8.75 18.45 21.28
C ALA A 116 -7.78 18.80 20.14
N ALA A 117 -6.60 19.33 20.46
CA ALA A 117 -5.52 19.38 19.49
C ALA A 117 -5.11 17.95 19.12
N VAL A 118 -5.04 17.65 17.82
CA VAL A 118 -4.71 16.30 17.33
C VAL A 118 -3.39 16.32 16.55
N MET A 119 -2.55 15.31 16.81
CA MET A 119 -1.35 15.02 16.04
C MET A 119 -1.42 13.57 15.56
N THR A 120 -1.84 13.38 14.33
CA THR A 120 -1.90 12.05 13.69
C THR A 120 -0.52 11.68 13.18
N VAL A 121 -0.03 10.50 13.57
CA VAL A 121 1.31 10.02 13.23
C VAL A 121 1.22 8.73 12.44
N GLY A 122 1.97 8.66 11.34
CA GLY A 122 2.11 7.45 10.52
C GLY A 122 3.49 7.31 9.92
N GLY A 123 3.73 6.16 9.32
CA GLY A 123 4.94 5.85 8.60
C GLY A 123 4.67 5.64 7.12
N TRP A 124 5.55 6.16 6.24
CA TRP A 124 5.45 5.92 4.79
C TRP A 124 5.55 4.43 4.43
N PHE A 125 6.15 3.63 5.30
CA PHE A 125 6.35 2.19 5.15
C PHE A 125 5.62 1.39 6.24
N ASP A 126 4.52 1.95 6.74
CA ASP A 126 3.62 1.22 7.63
C ASP A 126 2.75 0.27 6.80
N ALA A 127 3.09 -1.00 6.84
CA ALA A 127 2.42 -2.06 6.09
C ALA A 127 1.04 -2.44 6.67
N GLU A 128 0.65 -1.84 7.78
CA GLU A 128 -0.59 -2.12 8.51
C GLU A 128 -1.56 -0.94 8.40
N ASN A 129 -1.13 0.28 8.78
CA ASN A 129 -2.03 1.41 8.96
C ASN A 129 -1.56 2.72 8.29
N LEU A 130 -0.88 2.66 7.15
CA LEU A 130 -0.57 3.84 6.35
C LEU A 130 -1.84 4.58 5.93
N PHE A 131 -2.83 3.83 5.43
CA PHE A 131 -4.13 4.37 5.04
C PHE A 131 -4.83 5.03 6.23
N GLY A 132 -4.88 4.34 7.37
CA GLY A 132 -5.56 4.81 8.57
C GLY A 132 -5.02 6.14 9.09
N ALA A 133 -3.70 6.33 9.12
CA ALA A 133 -3.08 7.59 9.55
C ALA A 133 -3.48 8.75 8.61
N LEU A 134 -3.35 8.56 7.30
CA LEU A 134 -3.68 9.58 6.31
C LEU A 134 -5.16 9.94 6.31
N GLU A 135 -6.04 8.95 6.35
CA GLU A 135 -7.48 9.15 6.29
C GLU A 135 -8.06 9.69 7.62
N THR A 136 -7.43 9.39 8.76
CA THR A 136 -7.79 10.03 10.03
C THR A 136 -7.51 11.53 9.97
N TYR A 137 -6.30 11.93 9.54
CA TYR A 137 -5.97 13.34 9.36
C TYR A 137 -6.95 14.03 8.39
N LYS A 138 -7.14 13.50 7.17
CA LYS A 138 -8.03 14.06 6.17
C LYS A 138 -9.48 14.15 6.64
N SER A 139 -9.95 13.16 7.40
CA SER A 139 -11.32 13.14 7.92
C SER A 139 -11.56 14.18 9.01
N ILE A 140 -10.57 14.43 9.86
CA ILE A 140 -10.62 15.50 10.88
C ILE A 140 -10.61 16.87 10.18
N GLU A 141 -9.70 17.09 9.22
CA GLU A 141 -9.63 18.33 8.43
C GLU A 141 -10.97 18.67 7.77
N ALA A 142 -11.59 17.69 7.13
CA ALA A 142 -12.84 17.90 6.40
C ALA A 142 -14.04 18.21 7.32
N ARG A 143 -14.03 17.73 8.56
CA ARG A 143 -15.19 17.81 9.47
C ARG A 143 -15.03 18.78 10.63
N ASN A 144 -13.80 19.19 10.93
CA ASN A 144 -13.49 20.03 12.09
C ASN A 144 -12.47 21.12 11.67
N PRO A 145 -12.84 22.06 10.80
CA PRO A 145 -11.90 23.02 10.18
C PRO A 145 -11.21 23.96 11.18
N GLU A 146 -11.78 24.12 12.38
CA GLU A 146 -11.22 24.97 13.43
C GLU A 146 -10.31 24.20 14.41
N THR A 147 -10.19 22.89 14.24
CA THR A 147 -9.38 22.06 15.14
C THR A 147 -7.90 22.15 14.75
N VAL A 148 -7.04 22.29 15.76
CA VAL A 148 -5.59 22.07 15.54
C VAL A 148 -5.39 20.60 15.18
N ASN A 149 -5.09 20.35 13.93
CA ASN A 149 -4.92 18.99 13.41
C ASN A 149 -3.60 18.89 12.64
N THR A 150 -2.65 18.18 13.21
CA THR A 150 -1.29 18.06 12.68
C THR A 150 -1.08 16.65 12.10
N LEU A 151 -0.56 16.56 10.89
CA LEU A 151 -0.10 15.32 10.27
C LEU A 151 1.41 15.16 10.48
N VAL A 152 1.85 13.99 10.90
CA VAL A 152 3.28 13.63 10.92
C VAL A 152 3.48 12.33 10.17
N MET A 153 4.25 12.36 9.07
CA MET A 153 4.58 11.19 8.27
C MET A 153 6.09 11.07 8.12
N GLY A 154 6.68 10.06 8.73
CA GLY A 154 8.11 9.76 8.63
C GLY A 154 8.39 8.48 7.84
N PRO A 155 9.66 8.15 7.57
CA PRO A 155 10.06 7.00 6.77
C PRO A 155 10.09 5.71 7.62
N TRP A 156 9.00 5.45 8.33
CA TRP A 156 8.93 4.40 9.34
C TRP A 156 8.01 3.26 8.92
N ARG A 157 8.32 2.08 9.46
CA ARG A 157 7.37 0.98 9.60
C ARG A 157 6.45 1.24 10.79
N HIS A 158 5.47 0.38 10.99
CA HIS A 158 4.55 0.39 12.14
C HIS A 158 5.30 0.51 13.48
N GLY A 159 5.02 1.59 14.23
CA GLY A 159 5.66 1.90 15.53
C GLY A 159 7.13 2.32 15.45
N GLY A 160 7.68 2.55 14.25
CA GLY A 160 9.09 2.93 14.08
C GLY A 160 9.44 4.29 14.69
N TRP A 161 8.51 5.23 14.73
CA TRP A 161 8.68 6.56 15.35
C TRP A 161 8.98 6.51 16.85
N ALA A 162 8.48 5.50 17.55
CA ALA A 162 8.62 5.37 19.00
C ALA A 162 9.92 4.68 19.45
N ARG A 163 10.72 4.12 18.51
CA ARG A 163 11.86 3.24 18.83
C ARG A 163 13.10 3.57 18.02
N GLY A 164 14.28 3.39 18.64
CA GLY A 164 15.57 3.54 17.99
C GLY A 164 15.81 4.94 17.42
N GLU A 165 16.71 5.05 16.49
CA GLU A 165 17.11 6.29 15.82
C GLU A 165 16.28 6.58 14.56
N GLY A 166 15.83 5.53 13.85
CA GLY A 166 15.11 5.66 12.58
C GLY A 166 16.01 6.12 11.43
N SER A 167 17.25 5.62 11.36
CA SER A 167 18.26 6.06 10.39
C SER A 167 18.23 5.30 9.07
N PHE A 168 17.47 4.20 8.98
CA PHE A 168 17.31 3.40 7.76
C PHE A 168 16.04 2.54 7.85
N PHE A 169 15.59 2.04 6.71
CA PHE A 169 14.59 0.98 6.63
C PHE A 169 14.88 0.08 5.42
N GLY A 170 14.84 -1.25 5.64
CA GLY A 170 15.34 -2.21 4.65
C GLY A 170 16.79 -1.89 4.28
N ASP A 171 17.07 -1.79 3.00
CA ASP A 171 18.39 -1.45 2.47
C ASP A 171 18.60 0.06 2.26
N ILE A 172 17.61 0.90 2.56
CA ILE A 172 17.65 2.34 2.26
C ILE A 172 18.04 3.15 3.50
N PRO A 173 19.18 3.83 3.48
CA PRO A 173 19.58 4.77 4.53
C PRO A 173 18.89 6.12 4.34
N PHE A 174 18.53 6.77 5.46
CA PHE A 174 17.90 8.11 5.45
C PHE A 174 18.89 9.24 5.74
N ASN A 175 20.14 8.91 6.13
CA ASN A 175 21.16 9.89 6.54
C ASN A 175 20.69 10.88 7.61
N ALA A 176 19.69 10.48 8.40
CA ALA A 176 19.05 11.27 9.43
C ALA A 176 18.49 10.35 10.53
N LYS A 177 18.51 10.79 11.77
CA LYS A 177 17.90 10.11 12.92
C LYS A 177 16.43 10.51 13.04
N THR A 178 15.60 9.96 12.14
CA THR A 178 14.24 10.45 11.91
C THR A 178 13.32 10.23 13.10
N SER A 179 13.47 9.15 13.86
CA SER A 179 12.66 8.86 15.03
C SER A 179 13.06 9.68 16.26
N GLU A 180 14.37 9.97 16.45
CA GLU A 180 14.82 10.88 17.48
C GLU A 180 14.33 12.32 17.21
N PHE A 181 14.48 12.77 15.95
CA PHE A 181 13.98 14.08 15.54
C PHE A 181 12.48 14.23 15.82
N TYR A 182 11.69 13.22 15.48
CA TYR A 182 10.25 13.22 15.75
C TYR A 182 9.98 13.41 17.25
N ARG A 183 10.55 12.57 18.11
CA ARG A 183 10.29 12.60 19.55
C ARG A 183 10.71 13.93 20.18
N GLU A 184 11.87 14.48 19.79
CA GLU A 184 12.43 15.68 20.39
C GLU A 184 11.88 16.99 19.79
N LYS A 185 11.69 17.04 18.48
CA LYS A 185 11.38 18.28 17.75
C LYS A 185 9.92 18.43 17.35
N ILE A 186 9.14 17.33 17.38
CA ILE A 186 7.73 17.34 16.98
C ILE A 186 6.83 16.92 18.15
N GLU A 187 6.96 15.69 18.62
CA GLU A 187 6.05 15.13 19.63
C GLU A 187 6.12 15.87 20.96
N PHE A 188 7.31 15.99 21.53
CA PHE A 188 7.49 16.65 22.82
C PHE A 188 7.04 18.13 22.80
N PRO A 189 7.42 18.96 21.82
CA PRO A 189 6.92 20.33 21.70
C PRO A 189 5.41 20.42 21.54
N PHE A 190 4.77 19.52 20.78
CA PHE A 190 3.31 19.48 20.62
C PHE A 190 2.62 19.32 21.98
N PHE A 191 3.02 18.35 22.79
CA PHE A 191 2.42 18.14 24.10
C PHE A 191 2.78 19.24 25.12
N GLN A 192 4.00 19.82 25.08
CA GLN A 192 4.35 20.96 25.90
C GLN A 192 3.43 22.16 25.60
N ARG A 193 3.13 22.39 24.33
CA ARG A 193 2.23 23.48 23.91
C ARG A 193 0.81 23.25 24.40
N HIS A 194 0.22 22.12 24.08
CA HIS A 194 -1.21 21.89 24.25
C HIS A 194 -1.61 21.45 25.69
N LEU A 195 -0.69 20.92 26.48
CA LEU A 195 -0.95 20.50 27.84
C LEU A 195 -0.42 21.49 28.91
N LYS A 196 0.66 22.23 28.59
CA LYS A 196 1.33 23.11 29.57
C LYS A 196 1.45 24.56 29.11
N ASN A 197 0.94 24.87 27.92
CA ASN A 197 1.03 26.20 27.31
C ASN A 197 2.47 26.75 27.23
N LYS A 198 3.45 25.88 26.97
CA LYS A 198 4.87 26.21 26.83
C LYS A 198 5.35 26.02 25.39
N GLY A 199 6.37 26.82 24.99
CA GLY A 199 6.95 26.74 23.61
C GLY A 199 6.22 27.59 22.59
N ASP A 200 6.62 27.51 21.33
CA ASP A 200 6.09 28.30 20.23
C ASP A 200 4.64 27.97 19.89
N ALA A 201 3.88 29.00 19.56
CA ALA A 201 2.47 28.89 19.21
C ALA A 201 2.23 28.29 17.82
N LYS A 202 3.21 28.31 16.94
CA LYS A 202 3.05 27.93 15.52
C LYS A 202 3.68 26.55 15.25
N HIS A 203 2.87 25.50 15.35
CA HIS A 203 3.21 24.23 14.73
C HIS A 203 2.72 24.24 13.27
N PRO A 204 3.52 23.74 12.31
CA PRO A 204 3.03 23.51 10.95
C PRO A 204 1.91 22.46 10.99
N GLU A 205 0.96 22.55 10.09
CA GLU A 205 -0.12 21.57 9.98
C GLU A 205 0.41 20.18 9.55
N ALA A 206 1.49 20.15 8.74
CA ALA A 206 2.10 18.89 8.33
C ALA A 206 3.62 18.89 8.50
N TRP A 207 4.14 17.86 9.16
CA TRP A 207 5.53 17.46 9.21
C TRP A 207 5.70 16.18 8.43
N VAL A 208 6.37 16.23 7.30
CA VAL A 208 6.48 15.08 6.40
C VAL A 208 7.92 14.88 5.95
N PHE A 209 8.36 13.62 5.94
CA PHE A 209 9.70 13.28 5.47
C PHE A 209 9.68 13.02 3.98
N GLU A 210 10.45 13.80 3.22
CA GLU A 210 10.64 13.65 1.78
C GLU A 210 11.67 12.57 1.52
N MET A 211 11.22 11.48 0.93
CA MET A 211 12.10 10.40 0.47
C MET A 211 12.89 10.85 -0.78
N GLY A 212 14.06 10.29 -1.01
CA GLY A 212 14.95 10.66 -2.11
C GLY A 212 15.88 11.83 -1.75
N THR A 213 15.36 12.95 -1.23
CA THR A 213 16.17 14.02 -0.62
C THR A 213 16.49 13.78 0.85
N ASN A 214 15.73 12.88 1.49
CA ASN A 214 15.88 12.50 2.89
C ASN A 214 15.81 13.68 3.87
N GLN A 215 14.81 14.54 3.71
CA GLN A 215 14.65 15.76 4.51
C GLN A 215 13.24 15.88 5.11
N TRP A 216 13.17 16.38 6.33
CA TRP A 216 11.91 16.84 6.91
C TRP A 216 11.43 18.14 6.27
N ARG A 217 10.18 18.14 5.82
CA ARG A 217 9.50 19.31 5.26
C ARG A 217 8.31 19.70 6.12
N ARG A 218 7.95 20.96 6.06
CA ARG A 218 6.84 21.56 6.82
C ARG A 218 5.88 22.24 5.86
N TYR A 219 4.60 21.96 6.02
CA TYR A 219 3.55 22.54 5.20
C TYR A 219 2.41 23.08 6.05
N ALA A 220 1.77 24.14 5.55
CA ALA A 220 0.56 24.70 6.15
C ALA A 220 -0.71 23.90 5.78
N LYS A 221 -0.59 22.91 4.91
CA LYS A 221 -1.64 21.96 4.51
C LYS A 221 -1.06 20.76 3.80
N TRP A 222 -1.66 19.60 4.00
CA TRP A 222 -1.32 18.39 3.27
C TRP A 222 -2.49 17.91 2.37
N PRO A 223 -2.27 17.54 1.08
CA PRO A 223 -1.04 17.81 0.32
C PRO A 223 -0.79 19.31 0.11
N PRO A 224 0.47 19.69 -0.21
CA PRO A 224 0.82 21.12 -0.43
C PRO A 224 0.03 21.75 -1.57
N LYS A 225 -0.46 22.98 -1.38
CA LYS A 225 -1.23 23.72 -2.40
C LYS A 225 -0.45 23.99 -3.70
N ALA A 226 0.88 23.99 -3.65
CA ALA A 226 1.74 24.18 -4.81
C ALA A 226 1.74 22.99 -5.77
N ALA A 227 1.38 21.79 -5.29
CA ALA A 227 1.35 20.59 -6.11
C ALA A 227 0.37 20.70 -7.28
N ARG A 228 0.76 20.16 -8.43
CA ARG A 228 -0.02 20.20 -9.68
C ARG A 228 -0.32 18.78 -10.13
N SER A 229 -1.56 18.53 -10.56
CA SER A 229 -1.96 17.23 -11.11
C SER A 229 -1.30 17.01 -12.47
N LYS A 230 -0.61 15.88 -12.62
CA LYS A 230 -0.09 15.36 -13.89
C LYS A 230 -0.53 13.91 -14.08
N SER A 231 -0.39 13.39 -15.29
CA SER A 231 -0.68 11.98 -15.58
C SER A 231 0.54 11.31 -16.17
N LEU A 232 0.88 10.14 -15.66
CA LEU A 232 1.85 9.21 -16.24
C LEU A 232 1.09 8.20 -17.10
N TYR A 233 1.24 8.30 -18.43
CA TYR A 233 0.53 7.47 -19.39
C TYR A 233 1.35 6.25 -19.80
N PHE A 234 0.66 5.14 -19.98
CA PHE A 234 1.24 3.90 -20.50
C PHE A 234 1.27 3.97 -22.03
N HIS A 235 2.41 3.60 -22.62
CA HIS A 235 2.66 3.61 -24.05
C HIS A 235 3.14 2.24 -24.53
N ALA A 236 3.14 2.05 -25.85
CA ALA A 236 3.77 0.91 -26.50
C ALA A 236 5.28 0.83 -26.18
N GLY A 237 5.83 -0.39 -26.21
CA GLY A 237 7.25 -0.62 -25.95
C GLY A 237 7.65 -0.37 -24.50
N GLU A 238 6.74 -0.70 -23.56
CA GLU A 238 7.03 -0.60 -22.12
C GLU A 238 7.38 0.82 -21.64
N ARG A 239 6.99 1.85 -22.40
CA ARG A 239 7.31 3.23 -22.11
C ARG A 239 6.25 3.89 -21.21
N LEU A 240 6.70 4.68 -20.24
CA LEU A 240 5.90 5.56 -19.39
C LEU A 240 6.24 7.02 -19.71
N ALA A 241 5.25 7.91 -19.82
CA ALA A 241 5.51 9.32 -20.10
C ALA A 241 4.40 10.22 -19.54
N PHE A 242 4.71 11.49 -19.34
CA PHE A 242 3.73 12.51 -18.95
C PHE A 242 2.86 12.95 -20.11
N ASP A 243 3.30 12.73 -21.35
CA ASP A 243 2.52 13.07 -22.54
C ASP A 243 1.52 11.96 -22.88
N PRO A 244 0.30 12.30 -23.29
CA PRO A 244 -0.68 11.31 -23.67
C PRO A 244 -0.30 10.59 -24.98
N PRO A 245 -0.74 9.34 -25.19
CA PRO A 245 -0.51 8.62 -26.44
C PRO A 245 -1.04 9.37 -27.67
N ALA A 246 -0.30 9.33 -28.77
CA ALA A 246 -0.68 9.94 -30.05
C ALA A 246 -2.02 9.42 -30.60
N ARG A 247 -2.66 10.19 -31.53
CA ARG A 247 -3.95 9.82 -32.13
C ARG A 247 -3.90 8.57 -33.01
N ASN A 248 -2.79 8.39 -33.70
CA ASN A 248 -2.53 7.21 -34.52
C ASN A 248 -1.54 6.36 -33.71
N GLY A 249 -1.89 5.12 -33.40
CA GLY A 249 -0.96 4.19 -32.73
C GLY A 249 0.44 4.32 -33.32
N ASP A 250 1.47 4.10 -32.52
CA ASP A 250 2.86 4.25 -32.95
C ASP A 250 3.08 3.53 -34.28
N LYS A 251 3.54 4.28 -35.30
CA LYS A 251 3.72 3.78 -36.66
C LYS A 251 4.73 2.64 -36.84
N ASN A 252 5.34 2.21 -35.73
CA ASN A 252 6.39 1.19 -35.70
C ASN A 252 5.88 -0.22 -35.38
N GLY A 253 4.84 -0.69 -36.10
CA GLY A 253 4.45 -2.10 -36.08
C GLY A 253 3.81 -2.59 -34.80
N ASP A 254 3.05 -1.74 -34.15
CA ASP A 254 2.44 -1.99 -32.85
C ASP A 254 1.49 -3.19 -32.86
N ARG A 255 1.71 -4.13 -31.94
CA ARG A 255 0.95 -5.38 -31.76
C ARG A 255 -0.44 -5.15 -31.13
N GLY A 256 -1.09 -4.01 -31.39
CA GLY A 256 -2.44 -3.70 -30.94
C GLY A 256 -2.49 -2.66 -29.80
N ASP A 257 -3.70 -2.42 -29.29
CA ASP A 257 -4.04 -1.36 -28.33
C ASP A 257 -3.67 -1.70 -26.87
N TYR A 258 -3.06 -2.85 -26.59
CA TYR A 258 -2.85 -3.38 -25.24
C TYR A 258 -1.55 -4.19 -25.13
N ASP A 259 -1.07 -4.30 -23.90
CA ASP A 259 -0.09 -5.31 -23.49
C ASP A 259 -0.81 -6.40 -22.70
N GLN A 260 -0.31 -7.63 -22.76
CA GLN A 260 -0.95 -8.77 -22.10
C GLN A 260 0.05 -9.68 -21.40
N TYR A 261 -0.44 -10.35 -20.36
CA TYR A 261 0.27 -11.40 -19.67
C TYR A 261 -0.68 -12.52 -19.26
N PHE A 262 -0.09 -13.68 -18.99
CA PHE A 262 -0.82 -14.85 -18.50
C PHE A 262 -0.64 -14.96 -17.00
N SER A 263 -1.75 -14.92 -16.26
CA SER A 263 -1.76 -15.03 -14.80
C SER A 263 -2.24 -16.42 -14.38
N ASP A 264 -1.40 -17.15 -13.63
CA ASP A 264 -1.71 -18.48 -13.10
C ASP A 264 -1.76 -18.42 -11.56
N PRO A 265 -2.94 -18.63 -10.94
CA PRO A 265 -3.05 -18.66 -9.49
C PRO A 265 -2.21 -19.74 -8.79
N ASN A 266 -1.70 -20.75 -9.53
CA ASN A 266 -0.81 -21.77 -9.00
C ASN A 266 0.66 -21.32 -8.94
N LYS A 267 0.99 -20.24 -9.65
CA LYS A 267 2.34 -19.65 -9.69
C LYS A 267 2.29 -18.12 -9.49
N PRO A 268 1.64 -17.65 -8.41
CA PRO A 268 1.44 -16.21 -8.21
C PRO A 268 2.76 -15.47 -8.07
N VAL A 269 2.76 -14.18 -8.44
CA VAL A 269 3.92 -13.31 -8.25
C VAL A 269 4.18 -13.14 -6.75
N PRO A 270 5.38 -13.43 -6.25
CA PRO A 270 5.71 -13.22 -4.83
C PRO A 270 5.70 -11.72 -4.50
N TYR A 271 5.35 -11.39 -3.25
CA TYR A 271 5.30 -10.00 -2.81
C TYR A 271 6.69 -9.43 -2.51
N MET A 272 7.65 -10.29 -2.24
CA MET A 272 9.02 -9.94 -1.89
C MET A 272 9.96 -11.05 -2.35
N ASN A 273 11.18 -10.71 -2.65
CA ASN A 273 12.23 -11.69 -2.91
C ASN A 273 12.70 -12.33 -1.59
N GLY A 274 12.93 -13.64 -1.59
CA GLY A 274 13.48 -14.38 -0.46
C GLY A 274 12.51 -15.34 0.21
N ILE A 275 13.03 -16.07 1.19
CA ILE A 275 12.30 -17.10 1.96
C ILE A 275 11.88 -16.50 3.30
N LEU A 276 10.56 -16.30 3.48
CA LEU A 276 9.99 -15.60 4.62
C LEU A 276 8.69 -16.30 5.06
N ALA A 277 8.57 -16.66 6.34
CA ALA A 277 7.37 -17.34 6.84
C ALA A 277 6.16 -16.41 7.06
N GLY A 278 6.38 -15.16 7.45
CA GLY A 278 5.33 -14.17 7.68
C GLY A 278 5.55 -12.90 6.87
N MET A 279 4.63 -11.95 6.97
CA MET A 279 4.78 -10.64 6.35
C MET A 279 5.97 -9.88 6.94
N LYS A 280 6.75 -9.28 6.06
CA LYS A 280 7.84 -8.35 6.40
C LYS A 280 7.50 -6.97 5.87
N ALA A 281 7.48 -5.97 6.74
CA ALA A 281 7.17 -4.59 6.36
C ALA A 281 8.18 -4.00 5.35
N GLU A 282 9.39 -4.54 5.33
CA GLU A 282 10.45 -4.15 4.39
C GLU A 282 10.06 -4.31 2.91
N TYR A 283 8.99 -5.07 2.59
CA TYR A 283 8.49 -5.16 1.22
C TYR A 283 8.10 -3.79 0.64
N MET A 284 7.68 -2.85 1.50
CA MET A 284 7.22 -1.53 1.09
C MET A 284 8.33 -0.63 0.52
N ILE A 285 9.59 -1.04 0.65
CA ILE A 285 10.76 -0.33 0.13
C ILE A 285 11.71 -1.26 -0.65
N ALA A 286 11.35 -2.54 -0.76
CA ALA A 286 12.22 -3.57 -1.30
C ALA A 286 12.43 -3.43 -2.82
N ASP A 287 13.58 -3.97 -3.25
CA ASP A 287 13.95 -4.12 -4.66
C ASP A 287 12.92 -4.94 -5.45
N GLN A 288 12.46 -4.41 -6.57
CA GLN A 288 11.47 -5.03 -7.43
C GLN A 288 12.05 -5.71 -8.68
N ARG A 289 13.38 -5.81 -8.81
CA ARG A 289 14.04 -6.47 -9.94
C ARG A 289 13.60 -7.92 -10.15
N PHE A 290 13.28 -8.64 -9.07
CA PHE A 290 12.77 -10.00 -9.15
C PHE A 290 11.41 -10.08 -9.86
N ALA A 291 10.55 -9.08 -9.66
CA ALA A 291 9.22 -9.02 -10.26
C ALA A 291 9.29 -8.49 -11.70
N SER A 292 10.11 -7.47 -11.98
CA SER A 292 10.24 -6.87 -13.31
C SER A 292 10.74 -7.85 -14.39
N ARG A 293 11.37 -8.96 -13.98
CA ARG A 293 11.89 -9.99 -14.89
C ARG A 293 10.91 -11.14 -15.16
N ARG A 294 9.71 -11.06 -14.61
CA ARG A 294 8.71 -12.11 -14.76
C ARG A 294 7.81 -11.85 -15.95
N PRO A 295 7.41 -12.90 -16.70
CA PRO A 295 6.52 -12.77 -17.86
C PRO A 295 5.07 -12.45 -17.50
N ASP A 296 4.70 -12.55 -16.21
CA ASP A 296 3.38 -12.26 -15.67
C ASP A 296 3.31 -10.90 -14.95
N VAL A 297 4.29 -10.02 -15.22
CA VAL A 297 4.35 -8.63 -14.76
C VAL A 297 4.58 -7.71 -15.95
N LEU A 298 3.68 -6.76 -16.19
CA LEU A 298 3.92 -5.67 -17.13
C LEU A 298 4.75 -4.58 -16.48
N VAL A 299 5.70 -4.06 -17.22
CA VAL A 299 6.61 -2.99 -16.77
C VAL A 299 6.50 -1.82 -17.74
N TYR A 300 6.35 -0.61 -17.20
CA TYR A 300 6.40 0.64 -17.95
C TYR A 300 7.38 1.58 -17.27
N GLN A 301 8.27 2.20 -18.03
CA GLN A 301 9.36 3.00 -17.48
C GLN A 301 9.55 4.29 -18.28
N THR A 302 9.88 5.39 -17.58
CA THR A 302 10.28 6.63 -18.25
C THR A 302 11.68 6.51 -18.83
N GLU A 303 12.01 7.42 -19.73
CA GLU A 303 13.42 7.74 -19.96
C GLU A 303 14.06 8.23 -18.66
N GLU A 304 15.38 8.29 -18.66
CA GLU A 304 16.14 8.85 -17.56
C GLU A 304 15.71 10.29 -17.28
N LEU A 305 15.49 10.61 -16.01
CA LEU A 305 15.02 11.95 -15.62
C LEU A 305 16.19 12.94 -15.74
N GLU A 306 15.97 14.02 -16.48
CA GLU A 306 16.94 15.11 -16.60
C GLU A 306 16.96 15.99 -15.35
N GLU A 307 15.85 16.07 -14.62
CA GLU A 307 15.67 16.85 -13.40
C GLU A 307 14.92 16.06 -12.32
N ASP A 308 15.00 16.51 -11.07
CA ASP A 308 14.27 15.91 -9.97
C ASP A 308 12.75 16.00 -10.18
N VAL A 309 12.03 14.92 -9.94
CA VAL A 309 10.57 14.88 -9.98
C VAL A 309 10.02 14.46 -8.63
N THR A 310 9.38 15.38 -7.93
CA THR A 310 8.81 15.10 -6.61
C THR A 310 7.31 14.82 -6.68
N LEU A 311 6.91 13.59 -6.34
CA LEU A 311 5.51 13.20 -6.20
C LEU A 311 5.05 13.36 -4.76
N VAL A 312 3.83 13.91 -4.57
CA VAL A 312 3.27 14.24 -3.27
C VAL A 312 1.77 13.95 -3.22
N GLY A 313 1.28 13.40 -2.12
CA GLY A 313 -0.15 13.10 -1.95
C GLY A 313 -0.60 11.80 -2.62
N PRO A 314 -1.91 11.64 -2.87
CA PRO A 314 -2.48 10.39 -3.37
C PRO A 314 -2.12 10.13 -4.83
N ILE A 315 -2.12 8.85 -5.20
CA ILE A 315 -1.89 8.38 -6.56
C ILE A 315 -3.17 7.71 -7.06
N GLU A 316 -3.85 8.30 -8.04
CA GLU A 316 -5.04 7.70 -8.64
C GLU A 316 -4.64 6.77 -9.78
N VAL A 317 -4.92 5.49 -9.62
CA VAL A 317 -4.80 4.47 -10.66
C VAL A 317 -6.04 4.51 -11.53
N ASP A 318 -5.86 4.62 -12.85
CA ASP A 318 -6.93 4.72 -13.84
C ASP A 318 -6.58 3.85 -15.06
N LEU A 319 -6.95 2.55 -14.99
CA LEU A 319 -6.63 1.55 -15.99
C LEU A 319 -7.86 1.18 -16.82
N THR A 320 -7.65 0.98 -18.12
CA THR A 320 -8.56 0.22 -18.98
C THR A 320 -7.98 -1.18 -19.15
N VAL A 321 -8.71 -2.21 -18.75
CA VAL A 321 -8.23 -3.59 -18.67
C VAL A 321 -9.26 -4.58 -19.18
N SER A 322 -8.84 -5.81 -19.52
CA SER A 322 -9.73 -6.95 -19.68
C SER A 322 -9.07 -8.22 -19.14
N THR A 323 -9.89 -9.18 -18.78
CA THR A 323 -9.49 -10.54 -18.39
C THR A 323 -10.22 -11.56 -19.24
N SER A 324 -9.61 -12.71 -19.51
CA SER A 324 -10.34 -13.85 -20.10
C SER A 324 -11.18 -14.61 -19.07
N GLY A 325 -10.99 -14.32 -17.77
CA GLY A 325 -11.81 -14.81 -16.67
C GLY A 325 -12.99 -13.90 -16.37
N THR A 326 -13.63 -14.12 -15.21
CA THR A 326 -14.74 -13.29 -14.72
C THR A 326 -14.40 -12.47 -13.48
N ASP A 327 -13.18 -12.57 -12.95
CA ASP A 327 -12.58 -11.71 -11.95
C ASP A 327 -11.05 -11.68 -12.15
N SER A 328 -10.38 -10.70 -11.56
CA SER A 328 -8.92 -10.59 -11.48
C SER A 328 -8.55 -9.52 -10.47
N ASP A 329 -7.42 -9.67 -9.77
CA ASP A 329 -6.82 -8.60 -9.01
C ASP A 329 -5.95 -7.73 -9.92
N TRP A 330 -5.88 -6.43 -9.62
CA TRP A 330 -5.02 -5.46 -10.29
C TRP A 330 -4.12 -4.82 -9.25
N VAL A 331 -2.88 -5.30 -9.22
CA VAL A 331 -1.82 -4.76 -8.38
C VAL A 331 -1.02 -3.77 -9.19
N VAL A 332 -0.86 -2.56 -8.68
CA VAL A 332 -0.07 -1.50 -9.32
C VAL A 332 1.02 -1.06 -8.36
N LYS A 333 2.25 -0.94 -8.86
CA LYS A 333 3.41 -0.49 -8.09
C LYS A 333 4.07 0.69 -8.78
N LEU A 334 4.35 1.73 -8.03
CA LEU A 334 5.21 2.85 -8.42
C LEU A 334 6.60 2.61 -7.83
N ILE A 335 7.62 2.71 -8.66
CA ILE A 335 8.98 2.26 -8.35
C ILE A 335 9.95 3.34 -8.79
N ASP A 336 10.97 3.60 -7.96
CA ASP A 336 12.12 4.44 -8.27
C ASP A 336 13.28 3.54 -8.73
N VAL A 337 13.68 3.70 -9.98
CA VAL A 337 14.79 2.95 -10.58
C VAL A 337 16.05 3.78 -10.51
N TYR A 338 17.02 3.30 -9.76
CA TYR A 338 18.30 3.95 -9.55
C TYR A 338 19.21 3.79 -10.76
N PRO A 339 20.14 4.74 -11.02
CA PRO A 339 21.18 4.58 -12.03
C PRO A 339 21.99 3.29 -11.84
N ASP A 340 22.51 2.74 -12.94
CA ASP A 340 23.28 1.48 -12.90
C ASP A 340 24.59 1.60 -12.10
N ASP A 341 25.15 2.79 -12.03
CA ASP A 341 26.37 3.12 -11.29
C ASP A 341 26.12 3.68 -9.88
N TYR A 342 24.87 3.62 -9.38
CA TYR A 342 24.53 4.10 -8.04
C TYR A 342 25.37 3.38 -6.98
N PRO A 343 26.02 4.11 -6.03
CA PRO A 343 26.97 3.52 -5.09
C PRO A 343 26.25 2.63 -4.05
N ASP A 344 26.88 1.51 -3.75
CA ASP A 344 26.43 0.64 -2.64
C ASP A 344 26.63 1.35 -1.30
N PRO A 345 25.79 1.06 -0.27
CA PRO A 345 25.93 1.65 1.06
C PRO A 345 27.30 1.33 1.67
N ALA A 346 27.93 2.29 2.33
CA ALA A 346 29.23 2.10 2.99
C ALA A 346 29.20 0.98 4.05
N LYS A 347 28.08 0.82 4.76
CA LYS A 347 27.77 -0.34 5.60
C LYS A 347 26.70 -1.16 4.87
N ASN A 348 27.10 -2.29 4.29
CA ASN A 348 26.26 -3.13 3.45
C ASN A 348 26.22 -4.58 3.97
N PRO A 349 25.58 -4.84 5.13
CA PRO A 349 25.53 -6.17 5.73
C PRO A 349 24.71 -7.17 4.90
N THR A 350 23.75 -6.68 4.11
CA THR A 350 22.91 -7.48 3.23
C THR A 350 23.55 -7.76 1.87
N GLN A 351 24.70 -7.15 1.60
CA GLN A 351 25.40 -7.20 0.30
C GLN A 351 24.51 -6.78 -0.88
N VAL A 352 23.58 -5.85 -0.63
CA VAL A 352 22.71 -5.30 -1.68
C VAL A 352 23.53 -4.55 -2.71
N ARG A 353 23.13 -4.67 -3.98
CA ARG A 353 23.65 -3.88 -5.09
C ARG A 353 22.64 -2.78 -5.42
N MET A 354 23.06 -1.53 -5.19
CA MET A 354 22.21 -0.36 -5.41
C MET A 354 22.18 0.09 -6.87
N GLY A 355 23.20 -0.24 -7.67
CA GLY A 355 23.15 -0.03 -9.12
C GLY A 355 21.93 -0.71 -9.74
N GLY A 356 21.07 0.05 -10.43
CA GLY A 356 19.83 -0.43 -11.00
C GLY A 356 18.78 -0.91 -9.99
N TYR A 357 18.89 -0.52 -8.70
CA TYR A 357 17.92 -0.89 -7.65
C TYR A 357 16.54 -0.35 -8.00
N GLN A 358 15.52 -1.17 -7.84
CA GLN A 358 14.13 -0.82 -8.14
C GLN A 358 13.35 -0.66 -6.84
N GLN A 359 13.52 0.48 -6.18
CA GLN A 359 12.89 0.77 -4.91
C GLN A 359 11.37 0.88 -5.06
N LEU A 360 10.62 0.04 -4.35
CA LEU A 360 9.17 0.25 -4.23
C LEU A 360 8.91 1.59 -3.51
N VAL A 361 8.21 2.51 -4.17
CA VAL A 361 7.77 3.79 -3.59
C VAL A 361 6.38 3.65 -3.02
N ARG A 362 5.46 3.11 -3.80
CA ARG A 362 4.08 2.82 -3.41
C ARG A 362 3.52 1.66 -4.23
N GLY A 363 2.80 0.77 -3.57
CA GLY A 363 2.03 -0.26 -4.25
C GLY A 363 0.71 -0.46 -3.56
N ASP A 364 -0.32 -0.81 -4.34
CA ASP A 364 -1.61 -1.21 -3.81
C ASP A 364 -2.34 -2.12 -4.79
N VAL A 365 -3.49 -2.65 -4.37
CA VAL A 365 -4.27 -3.62 -5.11
C VAL A 365 -5.76 -3.26 -5.05
N ILE A 366 -6.49 -3.63 -6.09
CA ILE A 366 -7.94 -3.74 -6.06
C ILE A 366 -8.37 -5.13 -6.53
N ARG A 367 -9.30 -5.76 -5.81
CA ARG A 367 -10.01 -6.93 -6.33
C ARG A 367 -11.03 -6.49 -7.36
N GLY A 368 -10.84 -6.88 -8.60
CA GLY A 368 -11.52 -6.29 -9.75
C GLY A 368 -13.04 -6.40 -9.74
N LYS A 369 -13.62 -7.41 -9.08
CA LYS A 369 -15.08 -7.50 -8.91
C LYS A 369 -15.66 -6.28 -8.16
N PHE A 370 -14.85 -5.58 -7.37
CA PHE A 370 -15.25 -4.38 -6.64
C PHE A 370 -15.01 -3.06 -7.40
N ARG A 371 -14.57 -3.10 -8.65
CA ARG A 371 -14.22 -1.90 -9.46
C ARG A 371 -15.30 -0.84 -9.58
N LYS A 372 -16.58 -1.22 -9.41
CA LYS A 372 -17.72 -0.29 -9.46
C LYS A 372 -18.32 -0.04 -8.08
N SER A 373 -18.32 -1.03 -7.21
CA SER A 373 -18.90 -0.93 -5.86
C SER A 373 -18.25 -1.94 -4.92
N MET A 374 -17.86 -1.50 -3.75
CA MET A 374 -17.36 -2.37 -2.68
C MET A 374 -18.49 -3.21 -2.03
N GLU A 375 -19.73 -2.72 -2.13
CA GLU A 375 -20.93 -3.38 -1.56
C GLU A 375 -21.54 -4.39 -2.52
N LYS A 376 -21.52 -4.08 -3.82
CA LYS A 376 -22.18 -4.87 -4.87
C LYS A 376 -21.16 -5.26 -5.92
N PRO A 377 -20.41 -6.36 -5.68
CA PRO A 377 -19.41 -6.83 -6.63
C PRO A 377 -20.07 -7.31 -7.93
N GLU A 378 -19.41 -7.09 -9.05
CA GLU A 378 -19.88 -7.51 -10.38
C GLU A 378 -18.78 -8.28 -11.12
N PRO A 379 -19.13 -9.33 -11.87
CA PRO A 379 -18.16 -10.05 -12.72
C PRO A 379 -17.61 -9.13 -13.82
N PHE A 380 -16.44 -9.47 -14.32
CA PHE A 380 -16.01 -9.02 -15.64
C PHE A 380 -16.74 -9.83 -16.72
N GLU A 381 -17.01 -9.17 -17.83
CA GLU A 381 -17.34 -9.85 -19.06
C GLU A 381 -16.04 -10.28 -19.74
N PRO A 382 -15.82 -11.59 -20.00
CA PRO A 382 -14.56 -12.08 -20.54
C PRO A 382 -14.12 -11.36 -21.81
N ASN A 383 -12.84 -10.98 -21.83
CA ASN A 383 -12.19 -10.26 -22.94
C ASN A 383 -12.76 -8.87 -23.27
N THR A 384 -13.73 -8.36 -22.51
CA THR A 384 -14.35 -7.06 -22.74
C THR A 384 -13.61 -5.97 -21.92
N PRO A 385 -13.16 -4.88 -22.58
CA PRO A 385 -12.50 -3.79 -21.88
C PRO A 385 -13.39 -3.15 -20.80
N SER A 386 -12.85 -3.04 -19.62
CA SER A 386 -13.52 -2.45 -18.45
C SER A 386 -12.58 -1.47 -17.73
N ARG A 387 -13.14 -0.46 -17.11
CA ARG A 387 -12.38 0.52 -16.36
C ARG A 387 -12.18 0.06 -14.91
N VAL A 388 -10.95 0.15 -14.42
CA VAL A 388 -10.56 -0.11 -13.04
C VAL A 388 -9.93 1.15 -12.48
N ARG A 389 -10.49 1.65 -11.36
CA ARG A 389 -10.00 2.84 -10.68
C ARG A 389 -9.91 2.60 -9.19
N PHE A 390 -8.81 3.04 -8.60
CA PHE A 390 -8.62 3.08 -7.16
C PHE A 390 -7.55 4.10 -6.82
N THR A 391 -7.47 4.48 -5.55
CA THR A 391 -6.47 5.42 -5.07
C THR A 391 -5.48 4.69 -4.16
N MET A 392 -4.21 4.72 -4.51
CA MET A 392 -3.14 4.29 -3.61
C MET A 392 -2.92 5.36 -2.54
N PRO A 393 -2.54 4.97 -1.32
CA PRO A 393 -2.21 5.93 -0.26
C PRO A 393 -1.17 6.96 -0.70
N ASP A 394 -1.20 8.11 -0.04
CA ASP A 394 -0.28 9.22 -0.33
C ASP A 394 1.18 8.77 -0.27
N THR A 395 1.99 9.42 -1.07
CA THR A 395 3.45 9.33 -1.03
C THR A 395 4.08 10.71 -0.91
N TYR A 396 5.35 10.75 -0.51
CA TYR A 396 6.20 11.93 -0.63
C TYR A 396 7.59 11.47 -1.01
N HIS A 397 7.87 11.50 -2.31
CA HIS A 397 9.08 10.92 -2.88
C HIS A 397 9.62 11.78 -4.02
N CYS A 398 10.90 12.12 -3.93
CA CYS A 398 11.67 12.79 -4.96
C CYS A 398 12.44 11.75 -5.77
N PHE A 399 12.02 11.51 -7.01
CA PHE A 399 12.79 10.80 -8.01
C PHE A 399 13.90 11.74 -8.48
N ARG A 400 15.15 11.34 -8.27
CA ARG A 400 16.30 12.19 -8.56
C ARG A 400 16.60 12.22 -10.05
N SER A 401 17.26 13.29 -10.51
CA SER A 401 17.90 13.31 -11.83
C SER A 401 18.80 12.10 -12.01
N GLY A 402 18.80 11.49 -13.19
CA GLY A 402 19.46 10.21 -13.47
C GLY A 402 18.67 8.96 -13.11
N HIS A 403 17.60 9.06 -12.31
CA HIS A 403 16.70 7.95 -12.00
C HIS A 403 15.62 7.80 -13.10
N ARG A 404 14.81 6.73 -13.00
CA ARG A 404 13.63 6.52 -13.85
C ARG A 404 12.42 6.22 -12.97
N ILE A 405 11.25 6.68 -13.41
CA ILE A 405 9.98 6.29 -12.79
C ILE A 405 9.50 5.01 -13.50
N MET A 406 9.24 3.95 -12.73
CA MET A 406 8.70 2.70 -13.24
C MET A 406 7.33 2.42 -12.63
N VAL A 407 6.46 1.80 -13.44
CA VAL A 407 5.18 1.24 -12.98
C VAL A 407 5.13 -0.24 -13.36
N GLN A 408 4.81 -1.09 -12.39
CA GLN A 408 4.50 -2.50 -12.63
C GLN A 408 3.00 -2.74 -12.48
N VAL A 409 2.44 -3.60 -13.34
CA VAL A 409 1.06 -4.09 -13.24
C VAL A 409 1.07 -5.61 -13.28
N GLN A 410 0.40 -6.23 -12.30
CA GLN A 410 0.32 -7.68 -12.13
C GLN A 410 -1.02 -8.08 -11.49
N SER A 411 -1.36 -9.37 -11.48
CA SER A 411 -2.65 -9.87 -10.94
C SER A 411 -2.51 -10.71 -9.68
N SER A 412 -1.35 -10.69 -9.04
CA SER A 412 -1.12 -11.36 -7.76
C SER A 412 0.03 -10.68 -7.00
N TRP A 413 -0.02 -10.71 -5.67
CA TRP A 413 1.00 -10.16 -4.77
C TRP A 413 1.11 -11.08 -3.55
N PHE A 414 1.49 -12.31 -3.82
CA PHE A 414 1.32 -13.43 -2.91
C PHE A 414 2.55 -13.66 -2.00
N PRO A 415 2.37 -14.09 -0.77
CA PRO A 415 1.12 -14.26 -0.03
C PRO A 415 0.69 -13.04 0.78
N LEU A 416 1.21 -11.83 0.48
CA LEU A 416 0.71 -10.60 1.07
C LEU A 416 -0.80 -10.51 0.87
N VAL A 417 -1.22 -10.63 -0.39
CA VAL A 417 -2.61 -10.72 -0.81
C VAL A 417 -2.95 -12.17 -1.14
N ASP A 418 -4.16 -12.60 -0.84
CA ASP A 418 -4.67 -13.91 -1.22
C ASP A 418 -4.73 -14.07 -2.75
N ARG A 419 -4.79 -15.31 -3.22
CA ARG A 419 -4.92 -15.59 -4.66
C ARG A 419 -6.34 -15.31 -5.14
N ASN A 420 -6.47 -14.54 -6.21
CA ASN A 420 -7.74 -14.42 -6.91
C ASN A 420 -7.99 -15.69 -7.74
N PRO A 421 -9.16 -16.34 -7.62
CA PRO A 421 -9.53 -17.47 -8.47
C PRO A 421 -9.64 -17.14 -9.97
N GLN A 422 -9.65 -15.87 -10.34
CA GLN A 422 -9.92 -15.35 -11.69
C GLN A 422 -11.31 -15.75 -12.22
N LYS A 423 -12.14 -16.17 -11.29
CA LYS A 423 -13.55 -16.49 -11.43
C LYS A 423 -14.34 -15.68 -10.41
N PHE A 424 -15.44 -15.09 -10.84
CA PHE A 424 -16.33 -14.37 -9.94
C PHE A 424 -16.98 -15.34 -8.94
N CYS A 425 -16.55 -15.26 -7.70
CA CYS A 425 -17.05 -16.07 -6.60
C CYS A 425 -16.78 -15.41 -5.24
N ASP A 426 -17.30 -16.00 -4.19
CA ASP A 426 -16.89 -15.70 -2.81
C ASP A 426 -15.59 -16.46 -2.51
N ILE A 427 -14.48 -15.73 -2.32
CA ILE A 427 -13.16 -16.32 -2.09
C ILE A 427 -13.07 -17.16 -0.81
N PHE A 428 -13.88 -16.86 0.19
CA PHE A 428 -13.90 -17.60 1.45
C PHE A 428 -14.64 -18.94 1.33
N ARG A 429 -15.37 -19.14 0.24
CA ARG A 429 -16.08 -20.39 -0.09
C ARG A 429 -15.50 -21.08 -1.33
N ALA A 430 -14.54 -20.43 -2.00
CA ALA A 430 -13.91 -20.98 -3.18
C ALA A 430 -13.28 -22.35 -2.90
N VAL A 431 -13.40 -23.26 -3.86
CA VAL A 431 -12.75 -24.56 -3.90
C VAL A 431 -11.65 -24.57 -4.94
N GLU A 432 -10.78 -25.59 -4.91
CA GLU A 432 -9.60 -25.61 -5.79
C GLU A 432 -9.94 -25.53 -7.28
N SER A 433 -11.06 -26.14 -7.69
CA SER A 433 -11.54 -26.11 -9.09
C SER A 433 -12.04 -24.73 -9.56
N ASP A 434 -12.21 -23.75 -8.64
CA ASP A 434 -12.56 -22.39 -9.02
C ASP A 434 -11.34 -21.59 -9.50
N TYR A 435 -10.12 -22.00 -9.11
CA TYR A 435 -8.89 -21.32 -9.47
C TYR A 435 -8.47 -21.69 -10.90
N GLN A 436 -8.50 -20.71 -11.79
CA GLN A 436 -8.17 -20.88 -13.19
C GLN A 436 -7.16 -19.84 -13.66
N ALA A 437 -6.31 -20.23 -14.60
CA ALA A 437 -5.43 -19.29 -15.24
C ALA A 437 -6.20 -18.42 -16.24
N ALA A 438 -5.79 -17.16 -16.41
CA ALA A 438 -6.43 -16.24 -17.34
C ALA A 438 -5.43 -15.29 -18.00
N THR A 439 -5.76 -14.82 -19.20
CA THR A 439 -5.05 -13.78 -19.90
C THR A 439 -5.56 -12.41 -19.43
N GLN A 440 -4.64 -11.56 -19.00
CA GLN A 440 -4.91 -10.20 -18.56
C GLN A 440 -4.39 -9.22 -19.60
N ARG A 441 -5.13 -8.14 -19.86
CA ARG A 441 -4.73 -7.09 -20.81
C ARG A 441 -4.83 -5.73 -20.17
N VAL A 442 -3.85 -4.88 -20.42
CA VAL A 442 -3.82 -3.46 -20.04
C VAL A 442 -3.77 -2.64 -21.33
N TYR A 443 -4.79 -1.82 -21.53
CA TYR A 443 -4.93 -1.01 -22.74
C TYR A 443 -4.19 0.32 -22.59
N ARG A 444 -3.60 0.80 -23.69
CA ARG A 444 -2.76 2.00 -23.74
C ARG A 444 -3.01 2.94 -24.91
N SER A 445 -4.07 2.67 -25.68
CA SER A 445 -4.43 3.54 -26.81
C SER A 445 -5.15 4.80 -26.33
N LYS A 446 -5.23 5.81 -27.21
CA LYS A 446 -5.91 7.07 -26.91
C LYS A 446 -7.38 6.91 -26.50
N THR A 447 -8.07 5.92 -27.04
CA THR A 447 -9.48 5.63 -26.76
C THR A 447 -9.67 4.72 -25.55
N LYS A 448 -8.62 4.00 -25.16
CA LYS A 448 -8.57 3.07 -24.02
C LYS A 448 -7.30 3.32 -23.22
N LEU A 449 -7.28 4.46 -22.52
CA LEU A 449 -6.11 4.92 -21.77
C LEU A 449 -5.92 4.14 -20.48
N SER A 450 -4.66 3.87 -20.15
CA SER A 450 -4.22 3.54 -18.79
C SER A 450 -3.18 4.57 -18.34
N ARG A 451 -3.29 4.99 -17.08
CA ARG A 451 -2.42 6.02 -16.50
C ARG A 451 -2.43 6.00 -14.98
N LEU A 452 -1.43 6.61 -14.39
CA LEU A 452 -1.49 7.08 -13.01
C LEU A 452 -1.67 8.60 -13.00
N LYS A 453 -2.64 9.10 -12.24
CA LYS A 453 -2.70 10.54 -11.94
C LYS A 453 -1.95 10.79 -10.65
N VAL A 454 -1.02 11.71 -10.70
CA VAL A 454 -0.10 12.03 -9.62
C VAL A 454 -0.11 13.54 -9.36
N MET A 455 0.25 13.94 -8.15
CA MET A 455 0.49 15.32 -7.80
C MET A 455 2.01 15.55 -7.79
N VAL A 456 2.48 16.52 -8.56
CA VAL A 456 3.89 16.89 -8.72
C VAL A 456 4.13 18.25 -8.08
N LEU A 457 5.16 18.35 -7.23
CA LEU A 457 5.68 19.64 -6.76
C LEU A 457 6.51 20.28 -7.88
N PRO A 458 6.40 21.61 -8.05
CA PRO A 458 7.26 22.35 -8.98
C PRO A 458 8.69 22.43 -8.52
#